data_5b3938ca4472a2211de3d68d28e2d309
#
_entry.id   5b3938ca4472a2211de3d68d28e2d309
#
_cell.length_a   1.000
_cell.length_b   1.000
_cell.length_c   1.000
_cell.angle_alpha   90.00
_cell.angle_beta   90.00
_cell.angle_gamma   90.00
#
_symmetry.space_group_name_H-M   'P 1'
#
loop_
_entity.id
_entity.type
_entity.pdbx_description
1 polymer ?
#
loop_
_entity_poly.entity_id
_entity_poly.type
_entity_poly.pdbx_seq_one_letter_code
_entity_poly.pdbx_strand_id
1 'polypeptide(L)'
;MAKDKIAYVCSDCGQESAKWIGKCPACGQWNTFKEIRVADTRQQAATSAAATAGRQLRTNKVLRLRDISAKDDPRIDMHDQELNRVLGGGLVPGSIVLLGGEPGIGKSTLSLQTMLQLTDRRVLYVSGEESAHQLKMRAARISAADSDHLLILCSNSLEEVFEHIKDVQPELVIIDSIQTIATEDVESSAGSIAQVRECASALLRFAKTSGVPVILIGHITKEGSLAGPKILEHIVDAVIQFEGDQHYMYRILRSIKNRFGSTSELGIYEMQQTGLRQVSNPSELLLTEDHDGLSGVAISSAIEGVRPFLVETQALVSSAAYGTPQRSATGFDQRRLNMLLAVLEKRVGFKLMQKDVFLNIAGGLRVTDMAMDLSVIAAVLSSNVDTPIESGWCMAGEVGLSGEVRPVNRIEQRVAEAEKLGFSDIIIPKYNMQGLDARKYKIQLHPVRKVEEALRALFG
;
A
#
# COMPACT_ATOMS: atom_id res chain seq x y z
N MET A 1 -44.31 23.22 16.00
CA MET A 1 -44.30 22.27 14.88
C MET A 1 -43.09 22.59 14.03
N ALA A 2 -42.02 21.82 14.17
CA ALA A 2 -40.82 21.95 13.38
C ALA A 2 -41.11 21.39 11.97
N LYS A 3 -40.80 22.15 10.92
CA LYS A 3 -40.95 21.70 9.55
C LYS A 3 -39.77 20.81 9.21
N ASP A 4 -40.04 19.52 8.93
CA ASP A 4 -39.05 18.60 8.36
C ASP A 4 -38.49 19.20 7.07
N LYS A 5 -37.18 19.28 6.98
CA LYS A 5 -36.51 19.67 5.74
C LYS A 5 -36.34 18.43 4.87
N ILE A 6 -36.92 18.48 3.68
CA ILE A 6 -36.76 17.45 2.65
C ILE A 6 -35.50 17.78 1.84
N ALA A 7 -34.60 16.83 1.72
CA ALA A 7 -33.45 16.87 0.81
C ALA A 7 -33.51 15.70 -0.18
N TYR A 8 -32.96 15.88 -1.35
CA TYR A 8 -32.87 14.84 -2.39
C TYR A 8 -31.40 14.42 -2.57
N VAL A 9 -31.13 13.13 -2.49
CA VAL A 9 -29.77 12.58 -2.60
C VAL A 9 -29.70 11.59 -3.74
N CYS A 10 -28.66 11.71 -4.58
CA CYS A 10 -28.40 10.79 -5.67
C CYS A 10 -27.98 9.42 -5.12
N SER A 11 -28.68 8.34 -5.49
CA SER A 11 -28.39 6.96 -5.03
C SER A 11 -27.04 6.43 -5.53
N ASP A 12 -26.49 6.99 -6.62
CA ASP A 12 -25.27 6.47 -7.23
C ASP A 12 -23.99 7.19 -6.78
N CYS A 13 -24.06 8.48 -6.49
CA CYS A 13 -22.86 9.25 -6.11
C CYS A 13 -23.00 10.07 -4.83
N GLY A 14 -24.17 10.06 -4.18
CA GLY A 14 -24.39 10.79 -2.92
C GLY A 14 -24.51 12.31 -3.05
N GLN A 15 -24.60 12.87 -4.25
CA GLN A 15 -24.78 14.30 -4.46
C GLN A 15 -26.13 14.77 -3.90
N GLU A 16 -26.09 15.78 -3.03
CA GLU A 16 -27.28 16.37 -2.42
C GLU A 16 -27.84 17.52 -3.27
N SER A 17 -29.18 17.63 -3.28
CA SER A 17 -29.91 18.73 -3.90
C SER A 17 -31.14 19.13 -3.06
N ALA A 18 -31.42 20.41 -3.00
CA ALA A 18 -32.62 20.93 -2.32
C ALA A 18 -33.92 20.63 -3.08
N LYS A 19 -33.82 20.16 -4.35
CA LYS A 19 -34.96 19.81 -5.21
C LYS A 19 -34.63 18.55 -5.99
N TRP A 20 -35.65 17.78 -6.32
CA TRP A 20 -35.49 16.64 -7.22
C TRP A 20 -34.99 17.07 -8.59
N ILE A 21 -33.96 16.44 -9.12
CA ILE A 21 -33.35 16.72 -10.41
C ILE A 21 -33.34 15.42 -11.23
N GLY A 22 -33.82 15.45 -12.45
CA GLY A 22 -33.90 14.26 -13.30
C GLY A 22 -32.57 13.67 -13.72
N LYS A 23 -31.50 14.48 -13.82
CA LYS A 23 -30.14 14.04 -14.13
C LYS A 23 -29.17 14.55 -13.06
N CYS A 24 -28.38 13.68 -12.48
CA CYS A 24 -27.40 14.08 -11.49
C CYS A 24 -26.25 14.89 -12.12
N PRO A 25 -25.95 16.12 -11.63
CA PRO A 25 -24.88 16.93 -12.20
C PRO A 25 -23.48 16.40 -11.90
N ALA A 26 -23.33 15.55 -10.88
CA ALA A 26 -22.03 15.00 -10.46
C ALA A 26 -21.68 13.71 -11.20
N CYS A 27 -22.61 12.75 -11.33
CA CYS A 27 -22.33 11.45 -11.95
C CYS A 27 -22.99 11.27 -13.33
N GLY A 28 -23.87 12.21 -13.76
CA GLY A 28 -24.54 12.17 -15.06
C GLY A 28 -25.66 11.14 -15.18
N GLN A 29 -25.98 10.37 -14.16
CA GLN A 29 -27.03 9.36 -14.17
C GLN A 29 -28.42 9.97 -14.08
N TRP A 30 -29.43 9.30 -14.67
CA TRP A 30 -30.80 9.75 -14.70
C TRP A 30 -31.66 9.09 -13.64
N ASN A 31 -32.59 9.83 -13.04
CA ASN A 31 -33.60 9.36 -12.09
C ASN A 31 -33.02 8.72 -10.82
N THR A 32 -31.86 9.19 -10.36
CA THR A 32 -31.13 8.64 -9.20
C THR A 32 -31.37 9.41 -7.91
N PHE A 33 -32.13 10.53 -7.93
CA PHE A 33 -32.44 11.31 -6.72
C PHE A 33 -33.60 10.70 -5.95
N LYS A 34 -33.35 10.38 -4.67
CA LYS A 34 -34.35 9.91 -3.70
C LYS A 34 -34.56 10.97 -2.64
N GLU A 35 -35.82 11.09 -2.19
CA GLU A 35 -36.21 11.99 -1.10
C GLU A 35 -35.75 11.44 0.25
N ILE A 36 -35.05 12.26 1.03
CA ILE A 36 -34.66 11.95 2.41
C ILE A 36 -35.20 13.01 3.34
N ARG A 37 -35.88 12.61 4.41
CA ARG A 37 -36.31 13.50 5.47
C ARG A 37 -35.18 13.71 6.46
N VAL A 38 -34.67 14.92 6.57
CA VAL A 38 -33.65 15.30 7.54
C VAL A 38 -34.35 15.75 8.83
N ALA A 39 -34.35 14.90 9.84
CA ALA A 39 -34.78 15.28 11.17
C ALA A 39 -33.75 16.22 11.81
N ASP A 40 -34.22 17.35 12.34
CA ASP A 40 -33.33 18.36 12.94
C ASP A 40 -32.94 17.89 14.39
N THR A 41 -31.83 17.16 14.47
CA THR A 41 -31.30 16.56 15.71
C THR A 41 -30.58 17.63 16.55
N ARG A 42 -31.23 18.74 16.88
CA ARG A 42 -30.66 19.78 17.77
C ARG A 42 -31.16 19.81 19.22
N GLN A 43 -31.98 18.86 19.64
CA GLN A 43 -32.48 18.84 21.01
C GLN A 43 -32.70 17.44 21.59
N GLN A 44 -31.60 16.72 21.86
CA GLN A 44 -31.62 15.65 22.88
C GLN A 44 -30.19 15.37 23.38
N ALA A 45 -29.57 16.37 23.96
CA ALA A 45 -28.32 16.22 24.70
C ALA A 45 -28.37 17.05 25.99
N ALA A 46 -29.38 16.77 26.84
CA ALA A 46 -29.36 17.26 28.21
C ALA A 46 -30.26 16.33 29.04
N THR A 47 -29.69 15.28 29.59
CA THR A 47 -29.99 14.65 30.89
C THR A 47 -29.50 13.22 30.93
N SER A 48 -28.24 13.03 31.33
CA SER A 48 -27.80 11.98 32.26
C SER A 48 -26.31 12.16 32.55
N ALA A 49 -26.00 13.12 33.41
CA ALA A 49 -24.71 13.23 34.05
C ALA A 49 -24.82 12.59 35.42
N ALA A 50 -24.25 11.40 35.58
CA ALA A 50 -23.70 10.97 36.86
C ALA A 50 -22.90 9.65 36.67
N ALA A 51 -21.68 9.71 37.15
CA ALA A 51 -20.78 8.62 37.51
C ALA A 51 -20.09 7.84 36.36
N THR A 52 -18.87 8.21 36.02
CA THR A 52 -17.69 7.41 36.41
C THR A 52 -16.41 8.18 36.10
N ALA A 53 -15.50 8.22 37.06
CA ALA A 53 -14.21 8.89 37.01
C ALA A 53 -13.26 8.17 36.02
N GLY A 54 -12.50 8.95 35.23
CA GLY A 54 -11.25 8.49 34.73
C GLY A 54 -10.94 8.57 33.23
N ARG A 55 -11.80 9.22 32.40
CA ARG A 55 -11.37 9.59 31.05
C ARG A 55 -11.98 10.95 30.69
N GLN A 56 -11.15 12.00 30.66
CA GLN A 56 -11.60 13.33 30.27
C GLN A 56 -12.14 13.28 28.83
N LEU A 57 -13.47 13.32 28.70
CA LEU A 57 -14.14 13.70 27.47
C LEU A 57 -13.54 15.05 27.03
N ARG A 58 -12.81 15.08 25.91
CA ARG A 58 -12.30 16.31 25.32
C ARG A 58 -13.49 17.21 25.00
N THR A 59 -13.79 18.16 25.88
CA THR A 59 -14.78 19.20 25.60
C THR A 59 -14.22 20.04 24.44
N ASN A 60 -15.04 20.27 23.40
CA ASN A 60 -14.71 21.14 22.26
C ASN A 60 -14.52 22.60 22.74
N LYS A 61 -13.38 22.92 23.36
CA LYS A 61 -13.00 24.26 23.72
C LYS A 61 -12.14 24.86 22.60
N VAL A 62 -12.40 26.11 22.28
CA VAL A 62 -11.49 26.87 21.41
C VAL A 62 -10.18 27.07 22.18
N LEU A 63 -9.09 26.50 21.66
CA LEU A 63 -7.75 26.61 22.23
C LEU A 63 -6.87 27.48 21.32
N ARG A 64 -5.98 28.26 21.91
CA ARG A 64 -4.93 28.94 21.13
C ARG A 64 -3.84 27.91 20.77
N LEU A 65 -3.28 28.02 19.58
CA LEU A 65 -2.23 27.09 19.12
C LEU A 65 -1.06 26.96 20.14
N ARG A 66 -0.67 28.07 20.77
CA ARG A 66 0.39 28.10 21.80
C ARG A 66 0.06 27.33 23.08
N ASP A 67 -1.25 27.12 23.35
CA ASP A 67 -1.73 26.44 24.56
C ASP A 67 -1.88 24.91 24.32
N ILE A 68 -1.65 24.47 23.09
CA ILE A 68 -1.63 23.06 22.69
C ILE A 68 -0.20 22.57 22.87
N SER A 69 0.02 21.67 23.82
CA SER A 69 1.33 21.04 23.97
C SER A 69 1.56 20.14 22.76
N ALA A 70 2.62 20.40 22.01
CA ALA A 70 3.11 19.53 20.94
C ALA A 70 3.84 18.28 21.49
N LYS A 71 3.36 17.73 22.62
CA LYS A 71 3.80 16.40 23.03
C LYS A 71 3.26 15.46 21.98
N ASP A 72 4.16 14.78 21.29
CA ASP A 72 3.81 13.67 20.41
C ASP A 72 2.95 12.71 21.21
N ASP A 73 1.68 12.56 20.84
CA ASP A 73 0.83 11.52 21.42
C ASP A 73 1.56 10.20 21.11
N PRO A 74 1.91 9.40 22.12
CA PRO A 74 2.70 8.18 21.90
C PRO A 74 1.91 7.28 20.95
N ARG A 75 2.51 6.97 19.80
CA ARG A 75 1.92 6.06 18.82
C ARG A 75 1.81 4.66 19.45
N ILE A 76 0.78 3.95 19.09
CA ILE A 76 0.60 2.55 19.47
C ILE A 76 1.50 1.72 18.57
N ASP A 77 2.48 1.06 19.18
CA ASP A 77 3.30 0.06 18.50
C ASP A 77 2.42 -1.16 18.17
N MET A 78 2.33 -1.49 16.90
CA MET A 78 1.53 -2.63 16.41
C MET A 78 2.26 -3.96 16.55
N HIS A 79 3.46 -3.99 17.12
CA HIS A 79 4.37 -5.15 17.21
C HIS A 79 4.64 -5.81 15.85
N ASP A 80 4.44 -5.06 14.78
CA ASP A 80 4.73 -5.42 13.41
C ASP A 80 5.51 -4.26 12.76
N GLN A 81 6.79 -4.52 12.44
CA GLN A 81 7.68 -3.48 11.94
C GLN A 81 7.29 -2.96 10.56
N GLU A 82 6.79 -3.83 9.70
CA GLU A 82 6.38 -3.45 8.36
C GLU A 82 5.06 -2.65 8.39
N LEU A 83 4.11 -3.02 9.26
CA LEU A 83 2.89 -2.24 9.49
C LEU A 83 3.20 -0.90 10.15
N ASN A 84 4.03 -0.88 11.20
CA ASN A 84 4.46 0.36 11.86
C ASN A 84 5.13 1.32 10.88
N ARG A 85 5.97 0.81 9.99
CA ARG A 85 6.63 1.61 8.94
C ARG A 85 5.60 2.33 8.07
N VAL A 86 4.64 1.59 7.53
CA VAL A 86 3.60 2.13 6.64
C VAL A 86 2.66 3.10 7.37
N LEU A 87 2.41 2.86 8.67
CA LEU A 87 1.68 3.79 9.53
C LEU A 87 2.47 5.06 9.88
N GLY A 88 3.79 5.07 9.63
CA GLY A 88 4.69 6.18 9.94
C GLY A 88 5.22 6.14 11.37
N GLY A 89 5.41 4.93 11.92
CA GLY A 89 5.95 4.66 13.26
C GLY A 89 4.92 4.15 14.28
N GLY A 90 3.76 3.71 13.82
CA GLY A 90 2.69 3.14 14.66
C GLY A 90 1.34 3.83 14.50
N LEU A 91 0.33 3.28 15.14
CA LEU A 91 -1.05 3.76 15.04
C LEU A 91 -1.27 4.98 15.95
N VAL A 92 -1.84 6.04 15.39
CA VAL A 92 -2.09 7.29 16.13
C VAL A 92 -3.40 7.17 16.92
N PRO A 93 -3.42 7.49 18.23
CA PRO A 93 -4.65 7.51 19.02
C PRO A 93 -5.73 8.42 18.40
N GLY A 94 -6.97 7.94 18.37
CA GLY A 94 -8.10 8.67 17.78
C GLY A 94 -8.05 8.81 16.26
N SER A 95 -7.18 8.06 15.59
CA SER A 95 -7.15 7.97 14.13
C SER A 95 -8.13 6.93 13.60
N ILE A 96 -8.52 7.11 12.33
CA ILE A 96 -9.23 6.10 11.55
C ILE A 96 -8.40 5.72 10.33
N VAL A 97 -8.11 4.43 10.20
CA VAL A 97 -7.26 3.86 9.15
C VAL A 97 -8.07 2.89 8.31
N LEU A 98 -7.99 3.02 7.00
CA LEU A 98 -8.59 2.06 6.06
C LEU A 98 -7.50 1.10 5.55
N LEU A 99 -7.68 -0.19 5.79
CA LEU A 99 -6.90 -1.27 5.20
C LEU A 99 -7.67 -1.84 4.02
N GLY A 100 -7.30 -1.44 2.81
CA GLY A 100 -7.92 -1.85 1.56
C GLY A 100 -7.13 -2.93 0.82
N GLY A 101 -7.78 -3.67 -0.07
CA GLY A 101 -7.13 -4.67 -0.93
C GLY A 101 -8.12 -5.65 -1.53
N GLU A 102 -7.69 -6.46 -2.51
CA GLU A 102 -8.53 -7.48 -3.12
C GLU A 102 -9.02 -8.52 -2.10
N PRO A 103 -10.18 -9.15 -2.33
CA PRO A 103 -10.60 -10.30 -1.54
C PRO A 103 -9.54 -11.40 -1.54
N GLY A 104 -9.29 -12.03 -0.38
CA GLY A 104 -8.32 -13.12 -0.24
C GLY A 104 -6.85 -12.69 -0.18
N ILE A 105 -6.51 -11.39 -0.28
CA ILE A 105 -5.11 -10.90 -0.28
C ILE A 105 -4.40 -11.07 1.07
N GLY A 106 -5.15 -11.19 2.18
CA GLY A 106 -4.58 -11.36 3.52
C GLY A 106 -4.92 -10.26 4.53
N LYS A 107 -5.82 -9.31 4.23
CA LYS A 107 -6.19 -8.18 5.12
C LYS A 107 -6.62 -8.63 6.51
N SER A 108 -7.63 -9.50 6.58
CA SER A 108 -8.15 -10.04 7.85
C SER A 108 -7.10 -10.89 8.59
N THR A 109 -6.22 -11.58 7.84
CA THR A 109 -5.10 -12.33 8.43
C THR A 109 -4.10 -11.40 9.08
N LEU A 110 -3.65 -10.33 8.39
CA LEU A 110 -2.75 -9.33 8.94
C LEU A 110 -3.34 -8.69 10.20
N SER A 111 -4.60 -8.24 10.10
CA SER A 111 -5.28 -7.59 11.22
C SER A 111 -5.40 -8.52 12.43
N LEU A 112 -5.86 -9.75 12.23
CA LEU A 112 -5.99 -10.71 13.33
C LEU A 112 -4.63 -11.07 13.94
N GLN A 113 -3.61 -11.31 13.11
CA GLN A 113 -2.24 -11.60 13.54
C GLN A 113 -1.66 -10.48 14.40
N THR A 114 -1.80 -9.24 13.95
CA THR A 114 -1.31 -8.07 14.69
C THR A 114 -2.05 -7.90 16.01
N MET A 115 -3.38 -8.12 16.01
CA MET A 115 -4.18 -7.99 17.25
C MET A 115 -3.86 -9.08 18.27
N LEU A 116 -3.51 -10.27 17.84
CA LEU A 116 -3.04 -11.34 18.74
C LEU A 116 -1.73 -10.98 19.45
N GLN A 117 -0.90 -10.13 18.85
CA GLN A 117 0.38 -9.67 19.41
C GLN A 117 0.23 -8.48 20.37
N LEU A 118 -0.88 -7.72 20.30
CA LEU A 118 -1.15 -6.53 21.13
C LEU A 118 -1.66 -6.90 22.54
N THR A 119 -0.87 -7.66 23.29
CA THR A 119 -1.29 -8.22 24.61
C THR A 119 -1.45 -7.17 25.71
N ASP A 120 -0.91 -5.99 25.53
CA ASP A 120 -0.97 -4.84 26.46
C ASP A 120 -2.22 -3.99 26.33
N ARG A 121 -3.10 -4.29 25.35
CA ARG A 121 -4.26 -3.47 25.02
C ARG A 121 -5.52 -4.30 24.80
N ARG A 122 -6.65 -3.76 25.23
CA ARG A 122 -7.96 -4.36 24.97
C ARG A 122 -8.42 -4.00 23.58
N VAL A 123 -8.57 -5.00 22.72
CA VAL A 123 -8.97 -4.86 21.33
C VAL A 123 -10.37 -5.43 21.13
N LEU A 124 -11.24 -4.67 20.46
CA LEU A 124 -12.54 -5.17 19.98
C LEU A 124 -12.45 -5.41 18.46
N TYR A 125 -12.56 -6.67 18.07
CA TYR A 125 -12.63 -7.08 16.67
C TYR A 125 -14.08 -7.36 16.30
N VAL A 126 -14.65 -6.52 15.45
CA VAL A 126 -16.01 -6.66 14.93
C VAL A 126 -15.94 -7.34 13.58
N SER A 127 -16.60 -8.48 13.46
CA SER A 127 -16.71 -9.24 12.21
C SER A 127 -18.15 -9.24 11.70
N GLY A 128 -18.33 -8.74 10.48
CA GLY A 128 -19.59 -8.83 9.74
C GLY A 128 -19.62 -9.95 8.69
N GLU A 129 -18.51 -10.67 8.49
CA GLU A 129 -18.38 -11.70 7.46
C GLU A 129 -18.18 -13.09 8.06
N GLU A 130 -17.38 -13.21 9.13
CA GLU A 130 -17.00 -14.49 9.71
C GLU A 130 -17.63 -14.68 11.09
N SER A 131 -18.00 -15.91 11.39
CA SER A 131 -18.46 -16.31 12.72
C SER A 131 -17.28 -16.36 13.72
N ALA A 132 -17.58 -16.26 15.01
CA ALA A 132 -16.58 -16.38 16.08
C ALA A 132 -15.79 -17.70 16.00
N HIS A 133 -16.43 -18.80 15.58
CA HIS A 133 -15.76 -20.08 15.40
C HIS A 133 -14.74 -20.05 14.24
N GLN A 134 -15.08 -19.45 13.11
CA GLN A 134 -14.16 -19.29 11.97
C GLN A 134 -12.97 -18.43 12.34
N LEU A 135 -13.20 -17.32 13.05
CA LEU A 135 -12.11 -16.48 13.57
C LEU A 135 -11.20 -17.22 14.56
N LYS A 136 -11.78 -18.05 15.48
CA LYS A 136 -10.98 -18.89 16.40
C LYS A 136 -10.14 -19.90 15.64
N MET A 137 -10.69 -20.56 14.61
CA MET A 137 -9.93 -21.47 13.76
C MET A 137 -8.79 -20.77 13.00
N ARG A 138 -9.02 -19.54 12.53
CA ARG A 138 -7.99 -18.73 11.87
C ARG A 138 -6.93 -18.31 12.89
N ALA A 139 -7.30 -17.81 14.06
CA ALA A 139 -6.39 -17.45 15.13
C ALA A 139 -5.49 -18.62 15.55
N ALA A 140 -6.05 -19.82 15.69
CA ALA A 140 -5.30 -21.03 16.05
C ALA A 140 -4.24 -21.44 15.01
N ARG A 141 -4.41 -21.08 13.73
CA ARG A 141 -3.37 -21.30 12.70
C ARG A 141 -2.24 -20.30 12.79
N ILE A 142 -2.54 -19.08 13.24
CA ILE A 142 -1.58 -17.97 13.34
C ILE A 142 -0.79 -18.06 14.64
N SER A 143 -1.46 -18.34 15.74
CA SER A 143 -0.85 -18.39 17.08
C SER A 143 -1.52 -19.44 17.93
N ALA A 144 -0.72 -20.19 18.69
CA ALA A 144 -1.21 -21.18 19.67
C ALA A 144 -1.65 -20.52 21.00
N ALA A 145 -1.41 -19.21 21.18
CA ALA A 145 -1.71 -18.51 22.43
C ALA A 145 -3.19 -18.18 22.54
N ASP A 146 -3.80 -18.45 23.69
CA ASP A 146 -5.08 -17.87 24.05
C ASP A 146 -4.92 -16.38 24.35
N SER A 147 -5.92 -15.60 24.01
CA SER A 147 -5.85 -14.14 24.01
C SER A 147 -7.06 -13.56 24.76
N ASP A 148 -6.84 -13.17 26.01
CA ASP A 148 -7.88 -12.55 26.84
C ASP A 148 -8.11 -11.07 26.48
N HIS A 149 -7.16 -10.44 25.79
CA HIS A 149 -7.21 -9.03 25.41
C HIS A 149 -7.97 -8.77 24.11
N LEU A 150 -8.15 -9.80 23.26
CA LEU A 150 -8.82 -9.71 21.97
C LEU A 150 -10.27 -10.21 22.10
N LEU A 151 -11.20 -9.28 22.04
CA LEU A 151 -12.65 -9.54 22.18
C LEU A 151 -13.28 -9.56 20.79
N ILE A 152 -14.11 -10.55 20.51
CA ILE A 152 -14.75 -10.74 19.21
C ILE A 152 -16.23 -10.41 19.33
N LEU A 153 -16.72 -9.58 18.42
CA LEU A 153 -18.15 -9.31 18.22
C LEU A 153 -18.52 -9.68 16.78
N CYS A 154 -19.48 -10.57 16.62
CA CYS A 154 -20.05 -10.91 15.31
C CYS A 154 -21.39 -10.18 15.16
N SER A 155 -21.35 -9.00 14.53
CA SER A 155 -22.53 -8.15 14.29
C SER A 155 -22.35 -7.31 13.03
N ASN A 156 -23.49 -7.05 12.36
CA ASN A 156 -23.60 -6.14 11.22
C ASN A 156 -24.28 -4.82 11.56
N SER A 157 -24.76 -4.63 12.81
CA SER A 157 -25.39 -3.39 13.28
C SER A 157 -24.36 -2.46 13.92
N LEU A 158 -24.28 -1.23 13.42
CA LEU A 158 -23.43 -0.19 13.99
C LEU A 158 -23.87 0.20 15.40
N GLU A 159 -25.17 0.15 15.68
CA GLU A 159 -25.78 0.44 16.96
C GLU A 159 -25.30 -0.55 18.02
N GLU A 160 -25.38 -1.86 17.73
CA GLU A 160 -24.84 -2.91 18.60
C GLU A 160 -23.34 -2.76 18.85
N VAL A 161 -22.58 -2.42 17.80
CA VAL A 161 -21.15 -2.15 17.95
C VAL A 161 -20.89 -1.02 18.96
N PHE A 162 -21.65 0.07 18.90
CA PHE A 162 -21.47 1.18 19.85
C PHE A 162 -21.96 0.85 21.27
N GLU A 163 -22.96 0.00 21.42
CA GLU A 163 -23.39 -0.51 22.75
C GLU A 163 -22.27 -1.34 23.38
N HIS A 164 -21.72 -2.30 22.67
CA HIS A 164 -20.63 -3.13 23.18
C HIS A 164 -19.34 -2.34 23.40
N ILE A 165 -19.03 -1.32 22.60
CA ILE A 165 -17.92 -0.41 22.88
C ILE A 165 -18.04 0.27 24.24
N LYS A 166 -19.26 0.66 24.66
CA LYS A 166 -19.49 1.28 25.99
C LYS A 166 -19.23 0.31 27.11
N ASP A 167 -19.62 -0.96 26.94
CA ASP A 167 -19.48 -2.00 27.98
C ASP A 167 -18.02 -2.49 28.07
N VAL A 168 -17.39 -2.74 26.93
CA VAL A 168 -16.05 -3.33 26.83
C VAL A 168 -14.95 -2.29 27.06
N GLN A 169 -15.17 -1.01 26.73
CA GLN A 169 -14.18 0.05 26.79
C GLN A 169 -12.87 -0.31 26.08
N PRO A 170 -12.90 -0.64 24.78
CA PRO A 170 -11.70 -1.05 24.05
C PRO A 170 -10.73 0.13 23.86
N GLU A 171 -9.44 -0.19 23.68
CA GLU A 171 -8.39 0.77 23.35
C GLU A 171 -8.07 0.80 21.85
N LEU A 172 -8.58 -0.17 21.10
CA LEU A 172 -8.52 -0.26 19.64
C LEU A 172 -9.77 -1.00 19.14
N VAL A 173 -10.35 -0.54 18.03
CA VAL A 173 -11.50 -1.19 17.38
C VAL A 173 -11.11 -1.56 15.94
N ILE A 174 -11.46 -2.78 15.53
CA ILE A 174 -11.36 -3.23 14.14
C ILE A 174 -12.74 -3.56 13.61
N ILE A 175 -13.02 -3.13 12.39
CA ILE A 175 -14.25 -3.44 11.64
C ILE A 175 -13.89 -4.25 10.40
N ASP A 176 -14.30 -5.51 10.36
CA ASP A 176 -14.05 -6.45 9.25
C ASP A 176 -15.36 -7.07 8.72
N SER A 177 -15.94 -6.50 7.68
CA SER A 177 -15.54 -5.37 6.85
C SER A 177 -16.51 -4.20 6.97
N ILE A 178 -16.07 -3.00 6.58
CA ILE A 178 -16.95 -1.81 6.60
C ILE A 178 -18.13 -1.97 5.64
N GLN A 179 -18.04 -2.81 4.62
CA GLN A 179 -19.12 -3.07 3.67
C GLN A 179 -20.28 -3.88 4.27
N THR A 180 -20.04 -4.64 5.32
CA THR A 180 -21.06 -5.48 5.96
C THR A 180 -21.81 -4.79 7.09
N ILE A 181 -21.24 -3.69 7.61
CA ILE A 181 -21.87 -2.90 8.68
C ILE A 181 -22.95 -1.98 8.10
N ALA A 182 -24.07 -1.90 8.78
CA ALA A 182 -25.18 -1.03 8.45
C ALA A 182 -25.67 -0.27 9.69
N THR A 183 -26.27 0.89 9.48
CA THR A 183 -26.98 1.68 10.47
C THR A 183 -28.44 1.84 10.10
N GLU A 184 -29.33 1.88 11.08
CA GLU A 184 -30.76 2.12 10.88
C GLU A 184 -31.05 3.55 10.41
N ASP A 185 -30.12 4.48 10.59
CA ASP A 185 -30.26 5.89 10.18
C ASP A 185 -30.35 6.09 8.66
N VAL A 186 -30.03 5.04 7.85
CA VAL A 186 -29.98 5.12 6.39
C VAL A 186 -30.80 3.99 5.76
N GLU A 187 -31.87 4.35 5.04
CA GLU A 187 -32.73 3.40 4.33
C GLU A 187 -32.06 2.90 3.02
N SER A 188 -31.00 2.11 3.16
CA SER A 188 -30.35 1.44 2.03
C SER A 188 -29.69 0.14 2.49
N SER A 189 -29.47 -0.80 1.56
CA SER A 189 -28.87 -2.10 1.89
C SER A 189 -27.43 -1.94 2.39
N ALA A 190 -26.98 -2.84 3.25
CA ALA A 190 -25.58 -2.97 3.65
C ALA A 190 -24.68 -3.02 2.41
N GLY A 191 -23.49 -2.44 2.50
CA GLY A 191 -22.54 -2.35 1.37
C GLY A 191 -22.86 -1.26 0.34
N SER A 192 -24.02 -0.60 0.42
CA SER A 192 -24.28 0.58 -0.41
C SER A 192 -23.35 1.73 -0.03
N ILE A 193 -23.06 2.61 -0.99
CA ILE A 193 -22.19 3.78 -0.79
C ILE A 193 -22.69 4.66 0.36
N ALA A 194 -24.01 4.83 0.48
CA ALA A 194 -24.61 5.63 1.54
C ALA A 194 -24.38 5.02 2.94
N GLN A 195 -24.60 3.72 3.09
CA GLN A 195 -24.34 2.98 4.33
C GLN A 195 -22.88 3.03 4.73
N VAL A 196 -21.98 2.68 3.81
CA VAL A 196 -20.54 2.67 4.07
C VAL A 196 -20.03 4.05 4.48
N ARG A 197 -20.53 5.12 3.83
CA ARG A 197 -20.19 6.51 4.17
C ARG A 197 -20.67 6.90 5.57
N GLU A 198 -21.93 6.61 5.91
CA GLU A 198 -22.48 6.99 7.22
C GLU A 198 -21.83 6.21 8.34
N CYS A 199 -21.68 4.89 8.21
CA CYS A 199 -20.98 4.07 9.19
C CYS A 199 -19.54 4.56 9.42
N ALA A 200 -18.77 4.83 8.36
CA ALA A 200 -17.42 5.36 8.49
C ALA A 200 -17.39 6.75 9.13
N SER A 201 -18.37 7.62 8.84
CA SER A 201 -18.47 8.96 9.43
C SER A 201 -18.80 8.89 10.93
N ALA A 202 -19.66 7.96 11.34
CA ALA A 202 -19.98 7.72 12.74
C ALA A 202 -18.75 7.17 13.50
N LEU A 203 -18.04 6.22 12.93
CA LEU A 203 -16.80 5.66 13.50
C LEU A 203 -15.68 6.71 13.57
N LEU A 204 -15.58 7.63 12.59
CA LEU A 204 -14.67 8.76 12.67
C LEU A 204 -15.01 9.69 13.84
N ARG A 205 -16.28 10.05 13.99
CA ARG A 205 -16.73 10.88 15.14
C ARG A 205 -16.37 10.20 16.45
N PHE A 206 -16.63 8.91 16.57
CA PHE A 206 -16.26 8.11 17.74
C PHE A 206 -14.75 8.17 18.00
N ALA A 207 -13.92 7.85 17.01
CA ALA A 207 -12.46 7.86 17.16
C ALA A 207 -11.93 9.22 17.64
N LYS A 208 -12.41 10.32 17.02
CA LYS A 208 -11.98 11.69 17.37
C LYS A 208 -12.43 12.12 18.77
N THR A 209 -13.59 11.68 19.23
CA THR A 209 -14.10 12.07 20.55
C THR A 209 -13.54 11.22 21.67
N SER A 210 -13.44 9.90 21.49
CA SER A 210 -12.94 8.96 22.50
C SER A 210 -11.41 8.88 22.58
N GLY A 211 -10.70 9.23 21.49
CA GLY A 211 -9.27 8.98 21.36
C GLY A 211 -8.93 7.52 21.04
N VAL A 212 -9.93 6.65 20.86
CA VAL A 212 -9.74 5.24 20.49
C VAL A 212 -9.53 5.15 18.97
N PRO A 213 -8.42 4.59 18.49
CA PRO A 213 -8.22 4.41 17.06
C PRO A 213 -9.14 3.31 16.50
N VAL A 214 -9.48 3.45 15.21
CA VAL A 214 -10.32 2.49 14.49
C VAL A 214 -9.62 2.07 13.20
N ILE A 215 -9.54 0.75 12.97
CA ILE A 215 -9.08 0.19 11.70
C ILE A 215 -10.29 -0.37 10.96
N LEU A 216 -10.53 0.14 9.76
CA LEU A 216 -11.56 -0.36 8.85
C LEU A 216 -10.91 -1.29 7.82
N ILE A 217 -11.43 -2.49 7.68
CA ILE A 217 -11.05 -3.39 6.58
C ILE A 217 -12.06 -3.19 5.45
N GLY A 218 -11.56 -3.03 4.22
CA GLY A 218 -12.39 -2.81 3.04
C GLY A 218 -11.90 -3.59 1.81
N HIS A 219 -12.81 -3.93 0.91
CA HIS A 219 -12.50 -4.59 -0.36
C HIS A 219 -12.31 -3.57 -1.48
N ILE A 220 -11.33 -3.81 -2.35
CA ILE A 220 -11.07 -3.03 -3.57
C ILE A 220 -11.51 -3.87 -4.77
N THR A 221 -12.13 -3.26 -5.77
CA THR A 221 -12.47 -3.95 -7.02
C THR A 221 -11.24 -4.18 -7.89
N LYS A 222 -11.31 -5.15 -8.85
CA LYS A 222 -10.23 -5.48 -9.79
C LYS A 222 -9.74 -4.30 -10.64
N GLU A 223 -10.52 -3.23 -10.75
CA GLU A 223 -10.15 -2.00 -11.45
C GLU A 223 -9.29 -1.05 -10.60
N GLY A 224 -8.86 -1.51 -9.41
CA GLY A 224 -8.04 -0.70 -8.48
C GLY A 224 -8.83 0.42 -7.81
N SER A 225 -10.13 0.51 -8.07
CA SER A 225 -11.02 1.41 -7.36
C SER A 225 -11.67 0.63 -6.22
N LEU A 226 -11.58 1.16 -5.02
CA LEU A 226 -12.36 0.67 -3.89
C LEU A 226 -13.85 0.65 -4.28
N ALA A 227 -14.61 -0.44 -4.14
CA ALA A 227 -16.06 -0.46 -4.30
C ALA A 227 -16.70 0.47 -3.26
N GLY A 228 -17.10 1.66 -3.72
CA GLY A 228 -17.60 2.73 -2.85
C GLY A 228 -16.58 3.59 -2.11
N PRO A 229 -15.35 3.75 -2.49
CA PRO A 229 -14.27 4.09 -1.57
C PRO A 229 -13.37 5.27 -1.89
N LYS A 230 -13.43 5.90 -3.04
CA LYS A 230 -12.91 7.28 -3.14
C LYS A 230 -13.56 8.19 -2.08
N ILE A 231 -14.78 7.83 -1.66
CA ILE A 231 -15.50 8.54 -0.58
C ILE A 231 -14.83 8.28 0.78
N LEU A 232 -14.41 7.04 1.07
CA LEU A 232 -13.73 6.71 2.34
C LEU A 232 -12.33 7.34 2.43
N GLU A 233 -11.61 7.48 1.31
CA GLU A 233 -10.30 8.15 1.28
C GLU A 233 -10.37 9.59 1.83
N HIS A 234 -11.48 10.29 1.64
CA HIS A 234 -11.65 11.64 2.17
C HIS A 234 -12.00 11.63 3.65
N ILE A 235 -12.69 10.61 4.14
CA ILE A 235 -13.16 10.49 5.53
C ILE A 235 -12.02 10.04 6.45
N VAL A 236 -11.26 9.01 6.06
CA VAL A 236 -10.24 8.42 6.91
C VAL A 236 -8.95 9.24 6.97
N ASP A 237 -8.16 9.06 8.03
CA ASP A 237 -6.88 9.75 8.21
C ASP A 237 -5.73 9.09 7.41
N ALA A 238 -5.76 7.77 7.29
CA ALA A 238 -4.80 7.01 6.50
C ALA A 238 -5.49 5.92 5.68
N VAL A 239 -4.98 5.68 4.48
CA VAL A 239 -5.38 4.58 3.60
C VAL A 239 -4.16 3.74 3.31
N ILE A 240 -4.22 2.50 3.70
CA ILE A 240 -3.18 1.50 3.48
C ILE A 240 -3.77 0.45 2.53
N GLN A 241 -3.09 0.20 1.43
CA GLN A 241 -3.51 -0.74 0.41
C GLN A 241 -2.63 -1.99 0.45
N PHE A 242 -3.28 -3.14 0.51
CA PHE A 242 -2.63 -4.42 0.38
C PHE A 242 -2.67 -4.84 -1.09
N GLU A 243 -1.49 -4.99 -1.69
CA GLU A 243 -1.29 -5.32 -3.10
C GLU A 243 -0.57 -6.68 -3.20
N GLY A 244 -0.76 -7.38 -4.30
CA GLY A 244 -0.07 -8.62 -4.63
C GLY A 244 -0.86 -9.45 -5.61
N ASP A 245 -0.17 -10.33 -6.30
CA ASP A 245 -0.79 -11.34 -7.16
C ASP A 245 -1.00 -12.63 -6.35
N GLN A 246 -2.12 -13.31 -6.55
CA GLN A 246 -2.42 -14.60 -5.89
C GLN A 246 -1.42 -15.70 -6.24
N HIS A 247 -0.71 -15.57 -7.37
CA HIS A 247 0.31 -16.52 -7.82
C HIS A 247 1.68 -16.33 -7.16
N TYR A 248 1.91 -15.18 -6.49
CA TYR A 248 3.17 -14.90 -5.79
C TYR A 248 2.99 -14.99 -4.29
N MET A 249 4.04 -15.45 -3.59
CA MET A 249 4.01 -15.59 -2.13
C MET A 249 4.08 -14.23 -1.40
N TYR A 250 4.50 -13.17 -2.10
CA TYR A 250 4.72 -11.86 -1.49
C TYR A 250 3.52 -10.94 -1.60
N ARG A 251 3.36 -10.12 -0.57
CA ARG A 251 2.33 -9.10 -0.46
C ARG A 251 2.98 -7.77 -0.08
N ILE A 252 2.55 -6.71 -0.73
CA ILE A 252 3.04 -5.35 -0.46
C ILE A 252 1.94 -4.58 0.25
N LEU A 253 2.28 -3.94 1.34
CA LEU A 253 1.45 -3.00 2.05
C LEU A 253 1.92 -1.59 1.71
N ARG A 254 1.09 -0.82 1.01
CA ARG A 254 1.42 0.52 0.53
C ARG A 254 0.58 1.59 1.21
N SER A 255 1.21 2.68 1.63
CA SER A 255 0.51 3.87 2.08
C SER A 255 0.03 4.71 0.89
N ILE A 256 -1.28 4.79 0.69
CA ILE A 256 -1.89 5.63 -0.37
C ILE A 256 -2.15 7.04 0.15
N LYS A 257 -2.56 7.14 1.41
CA LYS A 257 -2.80 8.39 2.13
C LYS A 257 -2.35 8.23 3.57
N ASN A 258 -1.62 9.21 4.10
CA ASN A 258 -1.26 9.22 5.51
C ASN A 258 -1.13 10.67 6.00
N ARG A 259 -2.00 11.09 6.92
CA ARG A 259 -1.94 12.41 7.55
C ARG A 259 -0.86 12.53 8.62
N PHE A 260 -0.31 11.40 9.05
CA PHE A 260 0.61 11.29 10.18
C PHE A 260 2.01 10.87 9.80
N GLY A 261 2.25 10.59 8.52
CA GLY A 261 3.53 10.13 8.03
C GLY A 261 3.66 10.20 6.51
N SER A 262 4.77 9.66 6.01
CA SER A 262 5.03 9.58 4.57
C SER A 262 4.09 8.58 3.89
N THR A 263 3.67 8.90 2.66
CA THR A 263 2.99 7.95 1.77
C THR A 263 3.97 7.15 0.91
N SER A 264 5.28 7.38 1.09
CA SER A 264 6.32 6.69 0.34
C SER A 264 6.83 5.41 1.02
N GLU A 265 6.20 4.99 2.14
CA GLU A 265 6.62 3.80 2.88
C GLU A 265 5.91 2.55 2.36
N LEU A 266 6.66 1.45 2.38
CA LEU A 266 6.18 0.11 2.03
C LEU A 266 6.41 -0.87 3.16
N GLY A 267 5.46 -1.77 3.36
CA GLY A 267 5.61 -3.01 4.10
C GLY A 267 5.62 -4.21 3.16
N ILE A 268 6.47 -5.19 3.41
CA ILE A 268 6.54 -6.40 2.60
C ILE A 268 6.34 -7.62 3.49
N TYR A 269 5.45 -8.49 3.03
CA TYR A 269 5.10 -9.73 3.72
C TYR A 269 5.20 -10.92 2.79
N GLU A 270 5.55 -12.05 3.36
CA GLU A 270 5.43 -13.36 2.72
C GLU A 270 4.21 -14.07 3.26
N MET A 271 3.38 -14.60 2.38
CA MET A 271 2.22 -15.41 2.76
C MET A 271 2.67 -16.84 3.07
N GLN A 272 2.46 -17.25 4.32
CA GLN A 272 2.75 -18.61 4.79
C GLN A 272 1.47 -19.29 5.29
N GLN A 273 1.52 -20.61 5.51
CA GLN A 273 0.39 -21.37 6.06
C GLN A 273 -0.01 -20.88 7.46
N THR A 274 0.96 -20.41 8.24
CA THR A 274 0.80 -19.88 9.60
C THR A 274 0.47 -18.40 9.68
N GLY A 275 0.32 -17.71 8.54
CA GLY A 275 0.02 -16.28 8.50
C GLY A 275 0.97 -15.50 7.60
N LEU A 276 1.19 -14.24 7.93
CA LEU A 276 2.05 -13.31 7.19
C LEU A 276 3.38 -13.13 7.91
N ARG A 277 4.46 -13.51 7.26
CA ARG A 277 5.83 -13.27 7.74
C ARG A 277 6.31 -11.90 7.25
N GLN A 278 6.79 -11.07 8.16
CA GLN A 278 7.43 -9.79 7.82
C GLN A 278 8.73 -10.04 7.06
N VAL A 279 8.95 -9.26 5.99
CA VAL A 279 10.15 -9.31 5.18
C VAL A 279 11.01 -8.09 5.47
N SER A 280 11.98 -8.26 6.36
CA SER A 280 12.88 -7.18 6.76
C SER A 280 13.87 -6.80 5.66
N ASN A 281 14.29 -7.75 4.83
CA ASN A 281 15.18 -7.54 3.69
C ASN A 281 14.55 -8.07 2.39
N PRO A 282 13.89 -7.22 1.58
CA PRO A 282 13.30 -7.65 0.33
C PRO A 282 14.32 -8.22 -0.66
N SER A 283 15.54 -7.71 -0.65
CA SER A 283 16.57 -8.11 -1.60
C SER A 283 16.93 -9.59 -1.49
N GLU A 284 16.91 -10.17 -0.27
CA GLU A 284 17.16 -11.60 -0.09
C GLU A 284 16.14 -12.50 -0.82
N LEU A 285 14.95 -11.98 -1.07
CA LEU A 285 13.88 -12.70 -1.72
C LEU A 285 13.81 -12.46 -3.23
N LEU A 286 14.43 -11.35 -3.68
CA LEU A 286 14.36 -10.85 -5.05
C LEU A 286 15.64 -11.15 -5.84
N LEU A 287 16.61 -11.75 -5.19
CA LEU A 287 17.87 -12.20 -5.77
C LEU A 287 17.92 -13.72 -5.74
N THR A 288 18.26 -14.33 -6.84
CA THR A 288 18.56 -15.76 -6.90
C THR A 288 19.95 -15.99 -6.31
N GLU A 289 20.10 -16.98 -5.41
CA GLU A 289 21.37 -17.25 -4.73
C GLU A 289 22.49 -17.69 -5.70
N ASP A 290 22.14 -18.30 -6.82
CA ASP A 290 23.09 -18.81 -7.80
C ASP A 290 22.61 -18.46 -9.23
N HIS A 291 23.07 -17.32 -9.73
CA HIS A 291 22.83 -16.88 -11.11
C HIS A 291 24.12 -16.84 -11.95
N ASP A 292 25.24 -17.42 -11.43
CA ASP A 292 26.50 -17.47 -12.12
C ASP A 292 26.38 -18.22 -13.45
N GLY A 293 26.83 -17.59 -14.52
CA GLY A 293 26.81 -18.16 -15.85
C GLY A 293 25.46 -18.12 -16.58
N LEU A 294 24.42 -17.51 -16.00
CA LEU A 294 23.14 -17.34 -16.68
C LEU A 294 23.11 -16.04 -17.49
N SER A 295 22.91 -16.16 -18.81
CA SER A 295 22.67 -15.01 -19.67
C SER A 295 21.26 -14.46 -19.47
N GLY A 296 21.07 -13.16 -19.68
CA GLY A 296 19.79 -12.50 -19.56
C GLY A 296 19.41 -12.06 -18.14
N VAL A 297 20.33 -12.12 -17.19
CA VAL A 297 20.12 -11.70 -15.80
C VAL A 297 20.94 -10.45 -15.49
N ALA A 298 20.32 -9.45 -14.87
CA ALA A 298 20.98 -8.24 -14.39
C ALA A 298 20.36 -7.77 -13.07
N ILE A 299 21.18 -7.22 -12.18
CA ILE A 299 20.71 -6.76 -10.86
C ILE A 299 20.56 -5.24 -10.86
N SER A 300 19.38 -4.78 -10.47
CA SER A 300 19.10 -3.36 -10.29
C SER A 300 19.09 -2.97 -8.83
N SER A 301 19.70 -1.81 -8.50
CA SER A 301 19.46 -1.15 -7.24
C SER A 301 18.28 -0.18 -7.40
N ALA A 302 17.11 -0.63 -6.98
CA ALA A 302 15.85 0.10 -7.06
C ALA A 302 15.50 0.75 -5.72
N ILE A 303 14.63 1.76 -5.77
CA ILE A 303 14.01 2.38 -4.59
C ILE A 303 12.50 2.42 -4.80
N GLU A 304 11.79 1.90 -3.84
CA GLU A 304 10.35 2.11 -3.77
C GLU A 304 10.04 2.92 -2.51
N GLY A 305 9.48 4.10 -2.72
CA GLY A 305 9.29 5.06 -1.64
C GLY A 305 10.60 5.60 -1.06
N VAL A 306 10.95 5.16 0.15
CA VAL A 306 12.24 5.49 0.80
C VAL A 306 13.14 4.28 0.97
N ARG A 307 12.68 3.10 0.60
CA ARG A 307 13.38 1.83 0.84
C ARG A 307 14.21 1.41 -0.38
N PRO A 308 15.53 1.35 -0.26
CA PRO A 308 16.37 0.75 -1.30
C PRO A 308 16.27 -0.77 -1.20
N PHE A 309 16.35 -1.43 -2.34
CA PHE A 309 16.44 -2.88 -2.45
C PHE A 309 17.09 -3.25 -3.78
N LEU A 310 17.68 -4.43 -3.83
CA LEU A 310 18.17 -5.01 -5.06
C LEU A 310 17.13 -5.96 -5.62
N VAL A 311 16.99 -5.95 -6.94
CA VAL A 311 16.02 -6.79 -7.64
C VAL A 311 16.63 -7.34 -8.92
N GLU A 312 16.37 -8.61 -9.16
CA GLU A 312 16.80 -9.30 -10.35
C GLU A 312 15.85 -8.98 -11.52
N THR A 313 16.46 -8.57 -12.61
CA THR A 313 15.81 -8.31 -13.90
C THR A 313 16.20 -9.43 -14.85
N GLN A 314 15.23 -10.19 -15.34
CA GLN A 314 15.44 -11.31 -16.24
C GLN A 314 14.90 -10.95 -17.63
N ALA A 315 15.68 -11.20 -18.67
CA ALA A 315 15.25 -11.03 -20.06
C ALA A 315 15.54 -12.27 -20.89
N LEU A 316 14.61 -12.60 -21.77
CA LEU A 316 14.81 -13.61 -22.81
C LEU A 316 14.61 -12.98 -24.19
N VAL A 317 15.63 -13.06 -25.02
CA VAL A 317 15.62 -12.56 -26.39
C VAL A 317 15.78 -13.72 -27.35
N SER A 318 14.83 -13.92 -28.24
CA SER A 318 14.83 -14.97 -29.23
C SER A 318 14.51 -14.44 -30.63
N SER A 319 14.74 -15.22 -31.67
CA SER A 319 14.28 -14.88 -33.02
C SER A 319 12.76 -15.02 -33.11
N ALA A 320 12.08 -14.02 -33.67
CA ALA A 320 10.64 -14.06 -33.84
C ALA A 320 10.22 -15.22 -34.78
N ALA A 321 9.51 -16.21 -34.23
CA ALA A 321 9.13 -17.41 -34.98
C ALA A 321 7.94 -17.16 -35.94
N TYR A 322 7.13 -16.15 -35.69
CA TYR A 322 5.85 -15.91 -36.39
C TYR A 322 5.80 -14.62 -37.19
N GLY A 323 6.95 -14.05 -37.55
CA GLY A 323 7.04 -12.85 -38.38
C GLY A 323 6.69 -11.52 -37.70
N THR A 324 5.91 -11.54 -36.62
CA THR A 324 5.62 -10.34 -35.79
C THR A 324 6.27 -10.51 -34.42
N PRO A 325 7.26 -9.68 -34.09
CA PRO A 325 7.95 -9.76 -32.81
C PRO A 325 7.02 -9.57 -31.60
N GLN A 326 7.11 -10.48 -30.64
CA GLN A 326 6.40 -10.39 -29.38
C GLN A 326 7.24 -9.66 -28.35
N ARG A 327 6.61 -8.76 -27.60
CA ARG A 327 7.26 -8.04 -26.51
C ARG A 327 6.35 -8.05 -25.30
N SER A 328 6.82 -8.63 -24.22
CA SER A 328 6.06 -8.77 -22.99
C SER A 328 6.91 -8.40 -21.79
N ALA A 329 6.30 -7.74 -20.81
CA ALA A 329 6.97 -7.39 -19.55
C ALA A 329 6.06 -7.77 -18.36
N THR A 330 6.64 -8.43 -17.39
CA THR A 330 6.02 -8.70 -16.07
C THR A 330 6.77 -7.89 -15.03
N GLY A 331 6.05 -7.12 -14.22
CA GLY A 331 6.66 -6.27 -13.18
C GLY A 331 7.28 -4.96 -13.66
N PHE A 332 7.31 -4.70 -14.96
CA PHE A 332 7.85 -3.48 -15.57
C PHE A 332 6.86 -2.88 -16.59
N ASP A 333 6.93 -1.56 -16.82
CA ASP A 333 6.04 -0.90 -17.78
C ASP A 333 6.37 -1.29 -19.23
N GLN A 334 5.38 -1.83 -19.93
CA GLN A 334 5.51 -2.32 -21.31
C GLN A 334 5.89 -1.20 -22.29
N ARG A 335 5.41 0.02 -22.10
CA ARG A 335 5.73 1.15 -22.98
C ARG A 335 7.17 1.60 -22.76
N ARG A 336 7.62 1.56 -21.49
CA ARG A 336 9.00 1.86 -21.12
C ARG A 336 9.96 0.84 -21.73
N LEU A 337 9.65 -0.47 -21.65
CA LEU A 337 10.43 -1.52 -22.31
C LEU A 337 10.58 -1.24 -23.81
N ASN A 338 9.49 -0.96 -24.53
CA ASN A 338 9.52 -0.68 -25.95
C ASN A 338 10.40 0.52 -26.31
N MET A 339 10.39 1.55 -25.44
CA MET A 339 11.25 2.72 -25.59
C MET A 339 12.74 2.36 -25.42
N LEU A 340 13.08 1.57 -24.40
CA LEU A 340 14.46 1.13 -24.15
C LEU A 340 14.99 0.25 -25.29
N LEU A 341 14.16 -0.65 -25.84
CA LEU A 341 14.51 -1.44 -27.02
C LEU A 341 14.82 -0.56 -28.25
N ALA A 342 14.03 0.51 -28.46
CA ALA A 342 14.28 1.46 -29.53
C ALA A 342 15.60 2.25 -29.32
N VAL A 343 15.96 2.57 -28.07
CA VAL A 343 17.25 3.20 -27.75
C VAL A 343 18.39 2.24 -28.03
N LEU A 344 18.32 0.97 -27.62
CA LEU A 344 19.33 -0.05 -27.94
C LEU A 344 19.54 -0.20 -29.42
N GLU A 345 18.46 -0.24 -30.19
CA GLU A 345 18.55 -0.41 -31.64
C GLU A 345 19.17 0.82 -32.32
N LYS A 346 18.66 2.02 -32.01
CA LYS A 346 19.05 3.23 -32.73
C LYS A 346 20.38 3.81 -32.27
N ARG A 347 20.74 3.68 -30.98
CA ARG A 347 21.92 4.32 -30.39
C ARG A 347 23.09 3.37 -30.21
N VAL A 348 22.81 2.13 -29.88
CA VAL A 348 23.85 1.12 -29.62
C VAL A 348 24.06 0.20 -30.82
N GLY A 349 23.09 0.12 -31.74
CA GLY A 349 23.25 -0.61 -33.02
C GLY A 349 22.82 -2.07 -32.97
N PHE A 350 22.13 -2.52 -31.90
CA PHE A 350 21.63 -3.89 -31.81
C PHE A 350 20.34 -4.08 -32.63
N LYS A 351 20.30 -5.17 -33.42
CA LYS A 351 19.14 -5.48 -34.27
C LYS A 351 18.08 -6.25 -33.47
N LEU A 352 17.14 -5.52 -32.87
CA LEU A 352 16.07 -6.10 -32.05
C LEU A 352 14.69 -6.09 -32.74
N MET A 353 14.59 -5.51 -33.97
CA MET A 353 13.33 -5.40 -34.71
C MET A 353 12.67 -6.76 -35.01
N GLN A 354 13.46 -7.79 -35.21
CA GLN A 354 12.99 -9.16 -35.55
C GLN A 354 13.19 -10.13 -34.39
N LYS A 355 13.26 -9.62 -33.17
CA LYS A 355 13.44 -10.42 -31.96
C LYS A 355 12.22 -10.35 -31.06
N ASP A 356 11.83 -11.50 -30.55
CA ASP A 356 10.93 -11.57 -29.38
C ASP A 356 11.70 -11.17 -28.13
N VAL A 357 11.08 -10.39 -27.26
CA VAL A 357 11.69 -9.95 -26.00
C VAL A 357 10.67 -10.16 -24.87
N PHE A 358 11.05 -10.99 -23.93
CA PHE A 358 10.31 -11.24 -22.70
C PHE A 358 11.11 -10.71 -21.51
N LEU A 359 10.48 -9.88 -20.68
CA LEU A 359 11.09 -9.28 -19.49
C LEU A 359 10.31 -9.72 -18.26
N ASN A 360 11.01 -10.11 -17.21
CA ASN A 360 10.42 -10.46 -15.93
C ASN A 360 11.22 -9.81 -14.80
N ILE A 361 10.53 -9.15 -13.87
CA ILE A 361 11.12 -8.70 -12.62
C ILE A 361 10.87 -9.78 -11.57
N ALA A 362 11.94 -10.25 -10.92
CA ALA A 362 11.87 -11.31 -9.94
C ALA A 362 10.87 -10.99 -8.80
N GLY A 363 10.28 -12.03 -8.22
CA GLY A 363 9.32 -11.92 -7.12
C GLY A 363 7.94 -11.36 -7.51
N GLY A 364 7.70 -11.07 -8.81
CA GLY A 364 6.43 -10.52 -9.29
C GLY A 364 6.12 -9.10 -8.81
N LEU A 365 7.12 -8.38 -8.31
CA LEU A 365 6.98 -7.00 -7.90
C LEU A 365 6.80 -6.09 -9.10
N ARG A 366 5.83 -5.19 -9.04
CA ARG A 366 5.74 -4.09 -9.98
C ARG A 366 6.63 -2.94 -9.49
N VAL A 367 7.76 -2.74 -10.13
CA VAL A 367 8.69 -1.66 -9.81
C VAL A 367 8.47 -0.49 -10.78
N THR A 368 8.35 0.72 -10.22
CA THR A 368 8.11 1.94 -10.99
C THR A 368 9.33 2.85 -11.07
N ASP A 369 10.43 2.46 -10.42
CA ASP A 369 11.66 3.22 -10.37
C ASP A 369 12.39 3.19 -11.73
N MET A 370 12.58 4.36 -12.33
CA MET A 370 13.27 4.50 -13.62
C MET A 370 14.77 4.17 -13.54
N ALA A 371 15.33 4.08 -12.33
CA ALA A 371 16.72 3.63 -12.16
C ALA A 371 16.96 2.20 -12.64
N MET A 372 15.89 1.41 -12.86
CA MET A 372 15.96 0.06 -13.43
C MET A 372 16.27 0.02 -14.93
N ASP A 373 16.18 1.11 -15.64
CA ASP A 373 16.38 1.12 -17.10
C ASP A 373 17.71 0.50 -17.52
N LEU A 374 18.78 0.78 -16.78
CA LEU A 374 20.10 0.18 -17.08
C LEU A 374 20.11 -1.34 -16.93
N SER A 375 19.49 -1.89 -15.89
CA SER A 375 19.41 -3.34 -15.69
C SER A 375 18.55 -4.02 -16.75
N VAL A 376 17.45 -3.37 -17.15
CA VAL A 376 16.60 -3.86 -18.26
C VAL A 376 17.41 -3.94 -19.57
N ILE A 377 18.14 -2.88 -19.89
CA ILE A 377 19.01 -2.84 -21.08
C ILE A 377 20.10 -3.90 -20.99
N ALA A 378 20.77 -4.02 -19.84
CA ALA A 378 21.85 -4.99 -19.62
C ALA A 378 21.35 -6.44 -19.72
N ALA A 379 20.20 -6.76 -19.11
CA ALA A 379 19.59 -8.09 -19.18
C ALA A 379 19.18 -8.44 -20.63
N VAL A 380 18.53 -7.51 -21.36
CA VAL A 380 18.18 -7.71 -22.78
C VAL A 380 19.41 -7.95 -23.62
N LEU A 381 20.48 -7.19 -23.41
CA LEU A 381 21.70 -7.37 -24.17
C LEU A 381 22.41 -8.69 -23.82
N SER A 382 22.55 -8.99 -22.54
CA SER A 382 23.11 -10.26 -22.03
C SER A 382 22.45 -11.46 -22.71
N SER A 383 21.10 -11.48 -22.74
CA SER A 383 20.33 -12.52 -23.40
C SER A 383 20.52 -12.52 -24.94
N ASN A 384 20.60 -11.33 -25.57
CA ASN A 384 20.72 -11.25 -27.01
C ASN A 384 22.08 -11.74 -27.54
N VAL A 385 23.16 -11.55 -26.76
CA VAL A 385 24.53 -11.99 -27.11
C VAL A 385 24.94 -13.30 -26.44
N ASP A 386 24.03 -13.84 -25.61
CA ASP A 386 24.22 -15.06 -24.81
C ASP A 386 25.51 -15.01 -23.95
N THR A 387 25.71 -13.88 -23.30
CA THR A 387 26.87 -13.62 -22.43
C THR A 387 26.39 -13.22 -21.05
N PRO A 388 26.71 -13.95 -19.98
CA PRO A 388 26.32 -13.60 -18.63
C PRO A 388 27.01 -12.33 -18.15
N ILE A 389 26.36 -11.62 -17.24
CA ILE A 389 26.98 -10.56 -16.45
C ILE A 389 27.64 -11.22 -15.24
N GLU A 390 28.88 -10.84 -14.93
CA GLU A 390 29.60 -11.36 -13.77
C GLU A 390 28.82 -11.11 -12.46
N SER A 391 28.82 -12.08 -11.57
CA SER A 391 28.26 -11.92 -10.23
C SER A 391 28.98 -10.80 -9.47
N GLY A 392 28.23 -10.13 -8.58
CA GLY A 392 28.74 -8.98 -7.86
C GLY A 392 28.53 -7.64 -8.54
N TRP A 393 28.04 -7.60 -9.77
CA TRP A 393 27.66 -6.36 -10.46
C TRP A 393 26.19 -6.01 -10.24
N CYS A 394 25.95 -4.76 -9.89
CA CYS A 394 24.61 -4.19 -9.89
C CYS A 394 24.61 -2.80 -10.55
N MET A 395 23.46 -2.24 -10.79
CA MET A 395 23.37 -0.97 -11.49
C MET A 395 22.15 -0.15 -11.11
N ALA A 396 22.26 1.17 -11.27
CA ALA A 396 21.15 2.11 -11.15
C ALA A 396 21.35 3.24 -12.17
N GLY A 397 20.35 3.50 -13.01
CA GLY A 397 20.42 4.63 -13.96
C GLY A 397 19.18 4.70 -14.83
N GLU A 398 18.61 5.90 -14.93
CA GLU A 398 17.56 6.19 -15.92
C GLU A 398 18.18 6.40 -17.30
N VAL A 399 17.53 5.85 -18.33
CA VAL A 399 18.01 5.99 -19.72
C VAL A 399 17.11 6.91 -20.53
N GLY A 400 17.71 7.95 -21.10
CA GLY A 400 17.02 8.87 -22.00
C GLY A 400 17.04 8.42 -23.46
N LEU A 401 16.22 9.06 -24.28
CA LEU A 401 16.02 8.71 -25.70
C LEU A 401 17.29 8.88 -26.57
N SER A 402 18.25 9.69 -26.11
CA SER A 402 19.53 9.87 -26.80
C SER A 402 20.59 8.85 -26.38
N GLY A 403 20.25 7.90 -25.48
CA GLY A 403 21.17 6.94 -24.92
C GLY A 403 22.00 7.50 -23.75
N GLU A 404 21.66 8.69 -23.26
CA GLU A 404 22.28 9.26 -22.06
C GLU A 404 21.78 8.56 -20.79
N VAL A 405 22.67 8.41 -19.82
CA VAL A 405 22.34 7.92 -18.49
C VAL A 405 22.12 9.11 -17.56
N ARG A 406 20.90 9.27 -17.10
CA ARG A 406 20.41 10.38 -16.27
C ARG A 406 20.59 10.10 -14.79
N PRO A 407 20.76 11.16 -13.98
CA PRO A 407 20.88 11.03 -12.54
C PRO A 407 19.61 10.41 -11.94
N VAL A 408 19.81 9.60 -10.90
CA VAL A 408 18.74 8.99 -10.12
C VAL A 408 18.73 9.58 -8.71
N ASN A 409 17.58 9.52 -8.06
CA ASN A 409 17.45 10.00 -6.69
C ASN A 409 18.09 9.04 -5.68
N ARG A 410 18.45 9.56 -4.50
CA ARG A 410 18.92 8.78 -3.34
C ARG A 410 20.08 7.83 -3.65
N ILE A 411 21.03 8.26 -4.46
CA ILE A 411 22.14 7.42 -4.90
C ILE A 411 22.95 6.83 -3.72
N GLU A 412 23.13 7.60 -2.65
CA GLU A 412 23.83 7.12 -1.45
C GLU A 412 23.18 5.88 -0.83
N GLN A 413 21.85 5.87 -0.77
CA GLN A 413 21.08 4.74 -0.23
C GLN A 413 21.19 3.51 -1.13
N ARG A 414 21.20 3.70 -2.45
CA ARG A 414 21.36 2.62 -3.44
C ARG A 414 22.72 1.95 -3.31
N VAL A 415 23.77 2.76 -3.24
CA VAL A 415 25.15 2.28 -3.09
C VAL A 415 25.34 1.57 -1.75
N ALA A 416 24.83 2.14 -0.66
CA ALA A 416 24.92 1.55 0.67
C ALA A 416 24.20 0.20 0.78
N GLU A 417 23.02 0.05 0.15
CA GLU A 417 22.30 -1.23 0.14
C GLU A 417 23.02 -2.28 -0.72
N ALA A 418 23.57 -1.90 -1.88
CA ALA A 418 24.36 -2.79 -2.71
C ALA A 418 25.62 -3.29 -1.96
N GLU A 419 26.34 -2.40 -1.31
CA GLU A 419 27.51 -2.77 -0.50
C GLU A 419 27.15 -3.70 0.66
N LYS A 420 26.07 -3.38 1.39
CA LYS A 420 25.56 -4.19 2.51
C LYS A 420 25.22 -5.62 2.09
N LEU A 421 24.75 -5.81 0.86
CA LEU A 421 24.41 -7.12 0.29
C LEU A 421 25.60 -7.83 -0.36
N GLY A 422 26.81 -7.25 -0.27
CA GLY A 422 28.04 -7.90 -0.69
C GLY A 422 28.37 -7.72 -2.18
N PHE A 423 27.71 -6.81 -2.90
CA PHE A 423 28.08 -6.49 -4.26
C PHE A 423 29.44 -5.78 -4.33
N SER A 424 30.27 -6.16 -5.28
CA SER A 424 31.62 -5.61 -5.47
C SER A 424 31.63 -4.37 -6.37
N ASP A 425 30.70 -4.29 -7.33
CA ASP A 425 30.67 -3.29 -8.38
C ASP A 425 29.26 -2.73 -8.62
N ILE A 426 29.17 -1.41 -8.77
CA ILE A 426 27.92 -0.75 -9.11
C ILE A 426 28.09 0.28 -10.21
N ILE A 427 27.28 0.18 -11.29
CA ILE A 427 27.20 1.19 -12.34
C ILE A 427 26.21 2.26 -11.92
N ILE A 428 26.67 3.52 -11.94
CA ILE A 428 25.85 4.68 -11.55
C ILE A 428 25.99 5.84 -12.57
N PRO A 429 25.01 6.74 -12.66
CA PRO A 429 25.12 7.91 -13.50
C PRO A 429 26.27 8.82 -13.05
N LYS A 430 27.10 9.28 -13.99
CA LYS A 430 28.25 10.17 -13.67
C LYS A 430 27.84 11.44 -12.95
N TYR A 431 26.66 11.98 -13.23
CA TYR A 431 26.15 13.18 -12.57
C TYR A 431 25.86 12.95 -11.07
N ASN A 432 25.57 11.72 -10.67
CA ASN A 432 25.37 11.38 -9.25
C ASN A 432 26.66 11.36 -8.42
N MET A 433 27.83 11.41 -9.07
CA MET A 433 29.10 11.59 -8.35
C MET A 433 29.23 12.98 -7.71
N GLN A 434 28.43 13.95 -8.17
CA GLN A 434 28.39 15.29 -7.55
C GLN A 434 27.62 15.19 -6.23
N GLY A 435 28.35 15.25 -5.11
CA GLY A 435 27.78 15.13 -3.76
C GLY A 435 27.92 13.75 -3.11
N LEU A 436 28.31 12.72 -3.86
CA LEU A 436 28.61 11.40 -3.31
C LEU A 436 30.08 11.33 -2.85
N ASP A 437 30.30 11.08 -1.56
CA ASP A 437 31.66 10.81 -1.06
C ASP A 437 32.02 9.34 -1.30
N ALA A 438 32.66 9.06 -2.45
CA ALA A 438 33.04 7.72 -2.87
C ALA A 438 33.93 6.98 -1.86
N ARG A 439 34.69 7.71 -1.01
CA ARG A 439 35.60 7.13 -0.02
C ARG A 439 34.89 6.44 1.15
N LYS A 440 33.59 6.68 1.30
CA LYS A 440 32.76 6.03 2.32
C LYS A 440 32.40 4.60 2.00
N TYR A 441 32.55 4.18 0.75
CA TYR A 441 32.10 2.88 0.24
C TYR A 441 33.28 2.02 -0.17
N LYS A 442 33.17 0.72 0.06
CA LYS A 442 34.13 -0.29 -0.38
C LYS A 442 33.79 -0.81 -1.78
N ILE A 443 32.50 -0.78 -2.13
CA ILE A 443 32.02 -1.17 -3.45
C ILE A 443 32.61 -0.24 -4.53
N GLN A 444 33.05 -0.81 -5.64
CA GLN A 444 33.63 -0.06 -6.74
C GLN A 444 32.53 0.66 -7.52
N LEU A 445 32.69 1.97 -7.68
CA LEU A 445 31.74 2.81 -8.40
C LEU A 445 32.19 2.96 -9.86
N HIS A 446 31.29 2.65 -10.81
CA HIS A 446 31.51 2.81 -12.25
C HIS A 446 30.62 3.94 -12.79
N PRO A 447 31.09 5.21 -12.79
CA PRO A 447 30.28 6.32 -13.22
C PRO A 447 30.20 6.41 -14.75
N VAL A 448 29.01 6.33 -15.32
CA VAL A 448 28.77 6.33 -16.76
C VAL A 448 27.89 7.53 -17.19
N ARG A 449 28.06 8.00 -18.44
CA ARG A 449 27.25 9.04 -19.06
C ARG A 449 26.31 8.52 -20.12
N LYS A 450 26.66 7.40 -20.75
CA LYS A 450 25.93 6.80 -21.86
C LYS A 450 25.77 5.30 -21.65
N VAL A 451 24.76 4.75 -22.29
CA VAL A 451 24.49 3.30 -22.28
C VAL A 451 25.68 2.51 -22.77
N GLU A 452 26.37 2.99 -23.87
CA GLU A 452 27.53 2.29 -24.43
C GLU A 452 28.67 2.15 -23.41
N GLU A 453 28.87 3.15 -22.52
CA GLU A 453 29.88 3.08 -21.45
C GLU A 453 29.55 1.99 -20.44
N ALA A 454 28.25 1.90 -20.05
CA ALA A 454 27.77 0.86 -19.13
C ALA A 454 27.95 -0.54 -19.73
N LEU A 455 27.55 -0.72 -20.97
CA LEU A 455 27.68 -2.02 -21.66
C LEU A 455 29.14 -2.43 -21.86
N ARG A 456 30.04 -1.47 -22.14
CA ARG A 456 31.49 -1.76 -22.22
C ARG A 456 32.07 -2.16 -20.85
N ALA A 457 31.57 -1.61 -19.76
CA ALA A 457 32.01 -2.02 -18.43
C ALA A 457 31.56 -3.44 -18.05
N LEU A 458 30.42 -3.89 -18.60
CA LEU A 458 29.85 -5.21 -18.29
C LEU A 458 30.37 -6.32 -19.22
N PHE A 459 30.66 -6.02 -20.49
CA PHE A 459 30.95 -7.04 -21.52
C PHE A 459 32.32 -6.87 -22.19
N GLY A 460 33.10 -5.85 -21.82
CA GLY A 460 34.48 -5.59 -22.35
C GLY A 460 34.48 -4.71 -23.57
#